data_9f70181d9d4e629dbd48873782bc3f1e
#
_entry.id   9f70181d9d4e629dbd48873782bc3f1e
#
_cell.length_a   1.000
_cell.length_b   1.000
_cell.length_c   1.000
_cell.angle_alpha   90.00
_cell.angle_beta   90.00
_cell.angle_gamma   90.00
#
_symmetry.space_group_name_H-M   'P 1'
#
loop_
_entity.id
_entity.type
_entity.pdbx_description
1 polymer ?
#
loop_
_entity_poly.entity_id
_entity_poly.type
_entity_poly.pdbx_seq_one_letter_code
_entity_poly.pdbx_strand_id
1 'polypeptide(L)'
;MLELYVMRHAKSSWDNLDLPDHDRPLSTRGKRNAKKICEFFVKKKIKFDLIIVSSSKRTKKTLQILTKRIKKPKKIIISKKLYLVNENKILLKLKKIKNNYKKVLLINHEPAVTSLANYLVKNTDNSLFKLMNYKFPTSTFAKIIFDLDKWSLINSKTGVLKNFVRPKDI
;
A
#
# COMPACT_ATOMS: atom_id res chain seq x y z
N MET A 1 15.21 6.30 10.58
CA MET A 1 13.83 5.78 10.69
C MET A 1 13.19 5.68 9.30
N LEU A 2 12.53 4.57 8.99
CA LEU A 2 11.84 4.33 7.72
C LEU A 2 10.33 4.21 7.95
N GLU A 3 9.53 4.69 6.99
CA GLU A 3 8.07 4.59 7.01
C GLU A 3 7.58 3.85 5.76
N LEU A 4 6.87 2.75 5.95
CA LEU A 4 6.21 2.01 4.88
C LEU A 4 4.70 2.12 5.02
N TYR A 5 4.05 2.57 3.98
CA TYR A 5 2.60 2.52 3.82
C TYR A 5 2.27 1.38 2.88
N VAL A 6 1.68 0.31 3.40
CA VAL A 6 1.20 -0.83 2.63
C VAL A 6 -0.27 -0.61 2.32
N MET A 7 -0.62 -0.43 1.05
CA MET A 7 -1.98 -0.11 0.62
C MET A 7 -2.53 -1.18 -0.31
N ARG A 8 -3.73 -1.65 -0.02
CA ARG A 8 -4.51 -2.43 -0.98
C ARG A 8 -5.15 -1.49 -2.01
N HIS A 9 -5.08 -1.86 -3.29
CA HIS A 9 -5.73 -1.11 -4.37
C HIS A 9 -7.23 -0.85 -4.10
N ALA A 10 -7.81 0.14 -4.74
CA ALA A 10 -9.23 0.46 -4.67
C ALA A 10 -10.09 -0.61 -5.37
N LYS A 11 -11.37 -0.70 -5.00
CA LYS A 11 -12.31 -1.71 -5.49
C LYS A 11 -12.41 -1.69 -7.01
N SER A 12 -12.13 -2.82 -7.63
CA SER A 12 -12.33 -3.02 -9.08
C SER A 12 -13.78 -3.29 -9.43
N SER A 13 -14.16 -2.95 -10.67
CA SER A 13 -15.45 -3.33 -11.25
C SER A 13 -15.44 -4.78 -11.72
N TRP A 14 -16.61 -5.41 -11.68
CA TRP A 14 -16.94 -6.71 -12.25
C TRP A 14 -18.01 -6.57 -13.36
N ASP A 15 -18.29 -5.35 -13.86
CA ASP A 15 -19.35 -5.10 -14.81
C ASP A 15 -19.11 -5.75 -16.18
N ASN A 16 -17.84 -5.95 -16.54
CA ASN A 16 -17.44 -6.70 -17.72
C ASN A 16 -16.62 -7.93 -17.31
N LEU A 17 -17.22 -9.11 -17.41
CA LEU A 17 -16.61 -10.39 -17.04
C LEU A 17 -15.61 -10.91 -18.10
N ASP A 18 -15.64 -10.39 -19.32
CA ASP A 18 -14.73 -10.80 -20.40
C ASP A 18 -13.34 -10.17 -20.27
N LEU A 19 -13.19 -9.17 -19.41
CA LEU A 19 -11.89 -8.54 -19.19
C LEU A 19 -10.95 -9.48 -18.40
N PRO A 20 -9.69 -9.63 -18.84
CA PRO A 20 -8.65 -10.25 -18.04
C PRO A 20 -8.54 -9.56 -16.66
N ASP A 21 -8.25 -10.33 -15.61
CA ASP A 21 -8.15 -9.80 -14.24
C ASP A 21 -7.22 -8.58 -14.13
N HIS A 22 -6.09 -8.61 -14.84
CA HIS A 22 -5.12 -7.50 -14.89
C HIS A 22 -5.73 -6.18 -15.39
N ASP A 23 -6.69 -6.24 -16.32
CA ASP A 23 -7.24 -5.09 -17.03
C ASP A 23 -8.55 -4.56 -16.43
N ARG A 24 -9.03 -5.15 -15.35
CA ARG A 24 -10.25 -4.70 -14.67
C ARG A 24 -10.11 -3.29 -14.12
N PRO A 25 -11.04 -2.37 -14.47
CA PRO A 25 -11.02 -0.98 -14.01
C PRO A 25 -11.52 -0.86 -12.56
N LEU A 26 -11.45 0.34 -12.00
CA LEU A 26 -12.07 0.65 -10.72
C LEU A 26 -13.58 0.80 -10.87
N SER A 27 -14.32 0.29 -9.88
CA SER A 27 -15.74 0.59 -9.69
C SER A 27 -15.95 2.05 -9.24
N THR A 28 -17.19 2.54 -9.32
CA THR A 28 -17.57 3.85 -8.77
C THR A 28 -17.26 3.96 -7.29
N ARG A 29 -17.56 2.92 -6.51
CA ARG A 29 -17.18 2.83 -5.09
C ARG A 29 -15.66 2.88 -4.89
N GLY A 30 -14.90 2.17 -5.74
CA GLY A 30 -13.44 2.20 -5.68
C GLY A 30 -12.86 3.58 -5.90
N LYS A 31 -13.35 4.29 -6.92
CA LYS A 31 -12.93 5.68 -7.21
C LYS A 31 -13.23 6.62 -6.04
N ARG A 32 -14.44 6.53 -5.45
CA ARG A 32 -14.84 7.33 -4.28
C ARG A 32 -13.94 7.06 -3.08
N ASN A 33 -13.68 5.80 -2.75
CA ASN A 33 -12.85 5.42 -1.62
C ASN A 33 -11.38 5.82 -1.79
N ALA A 34 -10.83 5.71 -3.01
CA ALA A 34 -9.48 6.19 -3.31
C ALA A 34 -9.37 7.72 -3.13
N LYS A 35 -10.40 8.49 -3.52
CA LYS A 35 -10.46 9.94 -3.27
C LYS A 35 -10.45 10.26 -1.78
N LYS A 36 -11.22 9.55 -0.95
CA LYS A 36 -11.21 9.74 0.51
C LYS A 36 -9.81 9.53 1.10
N ILE A 37 -9.11 8.47 0.71
CA ILE A 37 -7.73 8.23 1.16
C ILE A 37 -6.78 9.33 0.66
N CYS A 38 -6.94 9.79 -0.58
CA CYS A 38 -6.18 10.92 -1.11
C CYS A 38 -6.37 12.17 -0.24
N GLU A 39 -7.60 12.52 0.08
CA GLU A 39 -7.94 13.67 0.95
C GLU A 39 -7.36 13.51 2.35
N PHE A 40 -7.40 12.30 2.90
CA PHE A 40 -6.74 11.99 4.17
C PHE A 40 -5.24 12.26 4.12
N PHE A 41 -4.55 11.77 3.07
CA PHE A 41 -3.11 12.04 2.91
C PHE A 41 -2.81 13.53 2.79
N VAL A 42 -3.62 14.28 2.06
CA VAL A 42 -3.49 15.74 1.92
C VAL A 42 -3.71 16.45 3.26
N LYS A 43 -4.83 16.15 3.96
CA LYS A 43 -5.18 16.73 5.27
C LYS A 43 -4.09 16.45 6.31
N LYS A 44 -3.53 15.25 6.32
CA LYS A 44 -2.44 14.85 7.22
C LYS A 44 -1.05 15.28 6.73
N LYS A 45 -0.96 16.02 5.61
CA LYS A 45 0.29 16.50 5.01
C LYS A 45 1.32 15.39 4.77
N ILE A 46 0.84 14.17 4.45
CA ILE A 46 1.69 13.01 4.20
C ILE A 46 2.36 13.17 2.83
N LYS A 47 3.68 13.06 2.81
CA LYS A 47 4.51 13.17 1.60
C LYS A 47 5.28 11.88 1.43
N PHE A 48 5.26 11.30 0.23
CA PHE A 48 6.03 10.10 -0.09
C PHE A 48 7.29 10.46 -0.87
N ASP A 49 8.40 9.81 -0.55
CA ASP A 49 9.63 9.90 -1.36
C ASP A 49 9.51 8.99 -2.60
N LEU A 50 8.96 7.79 -2.40
CA LEU A 50 8.82 6.76 -3.41
C LEU A 50 7.43 6.13 -3.35
N ILE A 51 6.83 5.90 -4.51
CA ILE A 51 5.62 5.08 -4.63
C ILE A 51 5.93 3.87 -5.53
N ILE A 52 5.65 2.66 -5.03
CA ILE A 52 5.84 1.40 -5.75
C ILE A 52 4.46 0.77 -5.99
N VAL A 53 4.16 0.42 -7.23
CA VAL A 53 2.83 -0.01 -7.64
C VAL A 53 2.89 -1.26 -8.51
N SER A 54 2.00 -2.21 -8.25
CA SER A 54 1.73 -3.33 -9.15
C SER A 54 1.18 -2.84 -10.49
N SER A 55 1.42 -3.59 -11.56
CA SER A 55 1.12 -3.17 -12.94
C SER A 55 -0.35 -3.25 -13.35
N SER A 56 -1.25 -3.82 -12.54
CA SER A 56 -2.65 -3.97 -12.93
C SER A 56 -3.36 -2.63 -13.14
N LYS A 57 -4.43 -2.63 -13.93
CA LYS A 57 -5.21 -1.42 -14.20
C LYS A 57 -5.77 -0.79 -12.91
N ARG A 58 -6.28 -1.61 -11.98
CA ARG A 58 -6.82 -1.13 -10.71
C ARG A 58 -5.79 -0.47 -9.79
N THR A 59 -4.56 -1.00 -9.72
CA THR A 59 -3.48 -0.39 -8.93
C THR A 59 -3.00 0.92 -9.57
N LYS A 60 -2.82 0.96 -10.88
CA LYS A 60 -2.46 2.18 -11.62
C LYS A 60 -3.53 3.27 -11.51
N LYS A 61 -4.81 2.90 -11.59
CA LYS A 61 -5.91 3.87 -11.42
C LYS A 61 -6.01 4.37 -9.98
N THR A 62 -5.74 3.53 -8.99
CA THR A 62 -5.60 3.97 -7.58
C THR A 62 -4.50 5.01 -7.45
N LEU A 63 -3.31 4.73 -7.99
CA LEU A 63 -2.19 5.67 -8.04
C LEU A 63 -2.59 7.01 -8.69
N GLN A 64 -3.23 6.98 -9.85
CA GLN A 64 -3.65 8.19 -10.57
C GLN A 64 -4.57 9.09 -9.73
N ILE A 65 -5.48 8.49 -8.95
CA ILE A 65 -6.37 9.26 -8.06
C ILE A 65 -5.57 9.92 -6.93
N LEU A 66 -4.66 9.18 -6.30
CA LEU A 66 -3.84 9.70 -5.21
C LEU A 66 -2.93 10.84 -5.68
N THR A 67 -2.25 10.66 -6.81
CA THR A 67 -1.25 11.62 -7.30
C THR A 67 -1.82 12.92 -7.85
N LYS A 68 -3.15 13.02 -8.01
CA LYS A 68 -3.80 14.29 -8.40
C LYS A 68 -3.65 15.40 -7.36
N ARG A 69 -3.54 15.06 -6.07
CA ARG A 69 -3.59 16.05 -4.99
C ARG A 69 -2.49 15.92 -3.94
N ILE A 70 -1.88 14.75 -3.78
CA ILE A 70 -0.72 14.61 -2.89
C ILE A 70 0.50 15.31 -3.50
N LYS A 71 1.44 15.72 -2.68
CA LYS A 71 2.73 16.25 -3.17
C LYS A 71 3.40 15.19 -4.05
N LYS A 72 3.89 15.63 -5.23
CA LYS A 72 4.59 14.75 -6.18
C LYS A 72 5.75 14.02 -5.49
N PRO A 73 5.79 12.68 -5.52
CA PRO A 73 6.90 11.91 -4.98
C PRO A 73 8.17 12.12 -5.82
N LYS A 74 9.33 11.85 -5.23
CA LYS A 74 10.62 11.91 -5.95
C LYS A 74 10.69 10.84 -7.07
N LYS A 75 10.04 9.69 -6.85
CA LYS A 75 10.01 8.59 -7.82
C LYS A 75 8.73 7.77 -7.71
N ILE A 76 8.27 7.27 -8.88
CA ILE A 76 7.19 6.28 -8.98
C ILE A 76 7.74 5.08 -9.77
N ILE A 77 7.50 3.87 -9.26
CA ILE A 77 7.89 2.61 -9.91
C ILE A 77 6.64 1.76 -10.12
N ILE A 78 6.27 1.51 -11.36
CA ILE A 78 5.24 0.55 -11.74
C ILE A 78 5.93 -0.76 -12.15
N SER A 79 5.56 -1.89 -11.56
CA SER A 79 6.29 -3.14 -11.76
C SER A 79 5.35 -4.32 -12.04
N LYS A 80 5.53 -4.96 -13.20
CA LYS A 80 4.88 -6.25 -13.53
C LYS A 80 5.25 -7.35 -12.54
N LYS A 81 6.47 -7.30 -11.97
CA LYS A 81 6.97 -8.26 -10.99
C LYS A 81 6.28 -8.17 -9.61
N LEU A 82 5.30 -7.28 -9.46
CA LEU A 82 4.49 -7.14 -8.23
C LEU A 82 3.04 -7.60 -8.43
N TYR A 83 2.68 -8.03 -9.64
CA TYR A 83 1.35 -8.55 -9.93
C TYR A 83 1.26 -10.02 -9.54
N LEU A 84 0.26 -10.37 -8.71
CA LEU A 84 -0.03 -11.72 -8.21
C LEU A 84 1.19 -12.45 -7.61
N VAL A 85 1.98 -11.73 -6.84
CA VAL A 85 3.14 -12.29 -6.13
C VAL A 85 2.88 -12.40 -4.63
N ASN A 86 3.66 -13.26 -3.96
CA ASN A 86 3.65 -13.37 -2.51
C ASN A 86 4.47 -12.25 -1.84
N GLU A 87 4.35 -12.16 -0.52
CA GLU A 87 5.03 -11.17 0.33
C GLU A 87 6.55 -11.23 0.23
N ASN A 88 7.15 -12.41 0.01
CA ASN A 88 8.60 -12.56 -0.06
C ASN A 88 9.19 -11.82 -1.27
N LYS A 89 8.54 -11.88 -2.43
CA LYS A 89 8.98 -11.13 -3.62
C LYS A 89 8.83 -9.61 -3.42
N ILE A 90 7.79 -9.19 -2.71
CA ILE A 90 7.61 -7.77 -2.35
C ILE A 90 8.72 -7.35 -1.39
N LEU A 91 9.00 -8.14 -0.35
CA LEU A 91 10.05 -7.88 0.63
C LEU A 91 11.43 -7.73 -0.04
N LEU A 92 11.78 -8.63 -0.96
CA LEU A 92 13.03 -8.54 -1.73
C LEU A 92 13.13 -7.25 -2.53
N LYS A 93 12.01 -6.75 -3.07
CA LYS A 93 11.97 -5.47 -3.78
C LYS A 93 12.13 -4.29 -2.81
N LEU A 94 11.50 -4.34 -1.64
CA LEU A 94 11.63 -3.31 -0.61
C LEU A 94 13.07 -3.22 -0.09
N LYS A 95 13.75 -4.36 0.14
CA LYS A 95 15.15 -4.39 0.58
C LYS A 95 16.13 -3.74 -0.40
N LYS A 96 15.77 -3.61 -1.68
CA LYS A 96 16.57 -2.96 -2.73
C LYS A 96 16.30 -1.46 -2.88
N ILE A 97 15.44 -0.87 -2.05
CA ILE A 97 15.16 0.56 -2.09
C ILE A 97 16.41 1.34 -1.64
N LYS A 98 16.75 2.39 -2.38
CA LYS A 98 17.85 3.29 -2.01
C LYS A 98 17.54 4.02 -0.70
N ASN A 99 18.54 4.19 0.15
CA ASN A 99 18.37 4.72 1.53
C ASN A 99 17.99 6.21 1.59
N ASN A 100 18.03 6.94 0.48
CA ASN A 100 17.54 8.32 0.38
C ASN A 100 16.00 8.42 0.28
N TYR A 101 15.28 7.30 0.07
CA TYR A 101 13.82 7.22 0.15
C TYR A 101 13.43 6.71 1.53
N LYS A 102 12.98 7.60 2.41
CA LYS A 102 12.62 7.25 3.80
C LYS A 102 11.15 6.92 3.99
N LYS A 103 10.28 7.51 3.18
CA LYS A 103 8.84 7.31 3.25
C LYS A 103 8.31 6.73 1.93
N VAL A 104 7.85 5.48 1.99
CA VAL A 104 7.47 4.68 0.82
C VAL A 104 6.00 4.27 0.90
N LEU A 105 5.26 4.45 -0.21
CA LEU A 105 3.93 3.88 -0.41
C LEU A 105 4.03 2.69 -1.37
N LEU A 106 3.55 1.53 -0.93
CA LEU A 106 3.35 0.34 -1.74
C LEU A 106 1.85 0.17 -2.04
N ILE A 107 1.45 0.10 -3.31
CA ILE A 107 0.08 -0.22 -3.73
C ILE A 107 0.07 -1.59 -4.39
N ASN A 108 -0.61 -2.56 -3.76
CA ASN A 108 -0.60 -3.95 -4.19
C ASN A 108 -1.94 -4.66 -3.88
N HIS A 109 -1.95 -5.96 -3.89
CA HIS A 109 -3.12 -6.84 -3.85
C HIS A 109 -3.13 -7.72 -2.59
N GLU A 110 -4.32 -8.20 -2.19
CA GLU A 110 -4.47 -9.34 -1.28
C GLU A 110 -4.14 -10.65 -2.02
N PRO A 111 -3.64 -11.67 -1.29
CA PRO A 111 -3.34 -11.67 0.17
C PRO A 111 -1.97 -11.07 0.52
N ALA A 112 -1.17 -10.68 -0.46
CA ALA A 112 0.22 -10.26 -0.26
C ALA A 112 0.38 -9.04 0.65
N VAL A 113 -0.57 -8.08 0.66
CA VAL A 113 -0.48 -6.90 1.54
C VAL A 113 -0.67 -7.27 3.02
N THR A 114 -1.65 -8.14 3.34
CA THR A 114 -1.83 -8.64 4.70
C THR A 114 -0.66 -9.51 5.13
N SER A 115 -0.22 -10.44 4.29
CA SER A 115 0.92 -11.33 4.58
C SER A 115 2.21 -10.55 4.85
N LEU A 116 2.50 -9.53 4.01
CA LEU A 116 3.66 -8.66 4.20
C LEU A 116 3.59 -7.89 5.52
N ALA A 117 2.43 -7.29 5.82
CA ALA A 117 2.25 -6.53 7.05
C ALA A 117 2.40 -7.43 8.29
N ASN A 118 1.82 -8.63 8.27
CA ASN A 118 1.96 -9.62 9.34
C ASN A 118 3.42 -10.06 9.55
N TYR A 119 4.15 -10.25 8.48
CA TYR A 119 5.57 -10.60 8.55
C TYR A 119 6.41 -9.50 9.21
N LEU A 120 6.15 -8.24 8.84
CA LEU A 120 6.97 -7.10 9.26
C LEU A 120 6.65 -6.59 10.66
N VAL A 121 5.38 -6.70 11.13
CA VAL A 121 4.92 -6.05 12.36
C VAL A 121 5.27 -6.88 13.60
N LYS A 122 5.88 -6.24 14.62
CA LYS A 122 6.25 -6.85 15.91
C LYS A 122 5.20 -6.66 17.01
N ASN A 123 4.42 -5.57 16.96
CA ASN A 123 3.42 -5.23 18.00
C ASN A 123 2.06 -5.89 17.70
N THR A 124 1.98 -7.21 17.84
CA THR A 124 0.82 -8.02 17.42
C THR A 124 -0.35 -7.98 18.39
N ASP A 125 -0.16 -7.55 19.63
CA ASP A 125 -1.20 -7.57 20.68
C ASP A 125 -2.15 -6.38 20.63
N ASN A 126 -1.85 -5.36 19.80
CA ASN A 126 -2.69 -4.17 19.72
C ASN A 126 -3.95 -4.37 18.85
N SER A 127 -4.97 -3.55 19.11
CA SER A 127 -6.24 -3.58 18.41
C SER A 127 -6.15 -3.33 16.90
N LEU A 128 -5.19 -2.50 16.45
CA LEU A 128 -4.99 -2.22 15.03
C LEU A 128 -4.50 -3.47 14.28
N PHE A 129 -3.60 -4.26 14.91
CA PHE A 129 -3.12 -5.50 14.32
C PHE A 129 -4.24 -6.54 14.20
N LYS A 130 -5.05 -6.70 15.25
CA LYS A 130 -6.22 -7.59 15.23
C LYS A 130 -7.22 -7.17 14.14
N LEU A 131 -7.49 -5.86 14.02
CA LEU A 131 -8.38 -5.31 13.01
C LEU A 131 -7.85 -5.53 11.59
N MET A 132 -6.55 -5.33 11.36
CA MET A 132 -5.89 -5.57 10.07
C MET A 132 -6.00 -7.03 9.63
N ASN A 133 -5.79 -7.97 10.57
CA ASN A 133 -5.90 -9.41 10.31
C ASN A 133 -7.33 -9.89 10.12
N TYR A 134 -8.31 -9.29 10.80
CA TYR A 134 -9.71 -9.61 10.58
C TYR A 134 -10.12 -9.30 9.13
N LYS A 135 -9.75 -8.14 8.60
CA LYS A 135 -10.04 -7.76 7.23
C LYS A 135 -9.20 -6.57 6.78
N PHE A 136 -8.54 -6.70 5.61
CA PHE A 136 -7.82 -5.61 4.94
C PHE A 136 -8.62 -5.16 3.69
N PRO A 137 -9.59 -4.23 3.84
CA PRO A 137 -10.45 -3.82 2.73
C PRO A 137 -9.70 -3.11 1.60
N THR A 138 -10.31 -3.01 0.42
CA THR A 138 -9.81 -2.18 -0.68
C THR A 138 -9.71 -0.71 -0.28
N SER A 139 -8.76 0.01 -0.84
CA SER A 139 -8.40 1.40 -0.48
C SER A 139 -7.93 1.59 0.97
N THR A 140 -7.66 0.53 1.71
CA THR A 140 -7.12 0.60 3.08
C THR A 140 -5.59 0.63 3.02
N PHE A 141 -4.98 1.30 3.99
CA PHE A 141 -3.54 1.23 4.18
C PHE A 141 -3.15 0.95 5.63
N ALA A 142 -2.03 0.26 5.80
CA ALA A 142 -1.31 0.09 7.06
C ALA A 142 -0.03 0.95 7.02
N LYS A 143 0.22 1.74 8.07
CA LYS A 143 1.48 2.47 8.26
C LYS A 143 2.35 1.72 9.23
N ILE A 144 3.52 1.28 8.75
CA ILE A 144 4.54 0.57 9.53
C ILE A 144 5.79 1.45 9.62
N ILE A 145 6.31 1.62 10.82
CA ILE A 145 7.54 2.39 11.09
C ILE A 145 8.63 1.43 11.53
N PHE A 146 9.83 1.64 11.00
CA PHE A 146 11.03 0.90 11.36
C PHE A 146 12.06 1.83 11.98
N ASP A 147 12.58 1.47 13.14
CA ASP A 147 13.73 2.13 13.72
C ASP A 147 15.02 1.61 13.07
N LEU A 148 15.11 1.83 11.77
CA LEU A 148 16.18 1.42 10.87
C LEU A 148 16.52 2.57 9.93
N ASP A 149 17.74 2.60 9.43
CA ASP A 149 18.25 3.59 8.48
C ASP A 149 18.32 3.07 7.04
N LYS A 150 18.31 1.72 6.87
CA LYS A 150 18.44 1.04 5.56
C LYS A 150 17.31 0.06 5.32
N TRP A 151 16.74 0.11 4.12
CA TRP A 151 15.69 -0.82 3.67
C TRP A 151 16.18 -2.28 3.61
N SER A 152 17.46 -2.50 3.36
CA SER A 152 18.05 -3.85 3.32
C SER A 152 17.95 -4.60 4.66
N LEU A 153 17.76 -3.88 5.77
CA LEU A 153 17.67 -4.44 7.12
C LEU A 153 16.25 -4.81 7.55
N ILE A 154 15.21 -4.40 6.80
CA ILE A 154 13.84 -4.79 7.15
C ILE A 154 13.69 -6.30 7.08
N ASN A 155 13.04 -6.87 8.10
CA ASN A 155 12.86 -8.31 8.22
C ASN A 155 11.65 -8.63 9.11
N SER A 156 11.47 -9.92 9.42
CA SER A 156 10.41 -10.36 10.33
C SER A 156 10.44 -9.56 11.64
N LYS A 157 9.28 -9.06 12.05
CA LYS A 157 9.06 -8.40 13.34
C LYS A 157 9.98 -7.18 13.62
N THR A 158 10.44 -6.49 12.56
CA THR A 158 11.27 -5.28 12.72
C THR A 158 10.46 -3.99 12.73
N GLY A 159 9.21 -4.02 12.28
CA GLY A 159 8.35 -2.86 12.15
C GLY A 159 7.30 -2.74 13.26
N VAL A 160 6.85 -1.52 13.50
CA VAL A 160 5.73 -1.20 14.42
C VAL A 160 4.54 -0.68 13.61
N LEU A 161 3.39 -1.34 13.72
CA LEU A 161 2.13 -0.86 13.14
C LEU A 161 1.67 0.39 13.90
N LYS A 162 1.62 1.53 13.20
CA LYS A 162 1.21 2.82 13.78
C LYS A 162 -0.21 3.22 13.41
N ASN A 163 -0.64 2.90 12.19
CA ASN A 163 -1.98 3.20 11.73
C ASN A 163 -2.50 2.07 10.82
N PHE A 164 -3.78 1.84 10.90
CA PHE A 164 -4.54 1.05 9.94
C PHE A 164 -5.79 1.85 9.61
N VAL A 165 -5.88 2.39 8.40
CA VAL A 165 -6.92 3.36 8.01
C VAL A 165 -7.74 2.81 6.86
N ARG A 166 -9.04 2.65 7.10
CA ARG A 166 -10.03 2.21 6.11
C ARG A 166 -10.84 3.41 5.60
N PRO A 167 -11.34 3.39 4.36
CA PRO A 167 -12.16 4.49 3.85
C PRO A 167 -13.42 4.81 4.69
N LYS A 168 -13.90 3.83 5.47
CA LYS A 168 -15.04 4.03 6.36
C LYS A 168 -14.71 4.73 7.68
N ASP A 169 -13.43 4.82 8.01
CA ASP A 169 -12.95 5.43 9.26
C ASP A 169 -12.71 6.94 9.10
N ILE A 170 -12.87 7.47 7.87
CA ILE A 170 -12.54 8.85 7.49
C ILE A 170 -13.61 9.49 6.62
#